data_a5537e9563d13c5c7270c0a1c34c0387
#
_entry.id   a5537e9563d13c5c7270c0a1c34c0387
#
_cell.length_a   1.000
_cell.length_b   1.000
_cell.length_c   1.000
_cell.angle_alpha   90.00
_cell.angle_beta   90.00
_cell.angle_gamma   90.00
#
_symmetry.space_group_name_H-M   'P 1'
#
loop_
_entity.id
_entity.type
_entity.pdbx_description
1 polymer ?
#
loop_
_entity_poly.entity_id
_entity_poly.type
_entity_poly.pdbx_seq_one_letter_code
_entity_poly.pdbx_strand_id
1 'polypeptide(L)'
;MGKLALAAGLFAGLLLSGCGYNNIQSTDEQTKAAWSEVLNQYQRRADLIPNLVKTVQGYAAQEQTVLLGVTQARSKVGSIQATPELVNDPAAMAKFQAAQGELTSALSRLLVVTENYPQLKSDQNFRDLQAQLEGTENRITVARNRYIQAVQTYNLAIRSFPSNLTAMMFGYKTKANFAVENEAAISKPPSVDFAPPPAAAPAVTPPPAAPAH
;
A
#
# COMPACT_ATOMS: atom_id res chain seq x y z
N MET A 1 52.55 1.12 33.17
CA MET A 1 51.07 1.10 33.29
C MET A 1 50.35 1.76 32.13
N GLY A 2 50.83 2.89 31.56
CA GLY A 2 50.15 3.60 30.44
C GLY A 2 49.98 2.79 29.15
N LYS A 3 50.94 2.00 28.73
CA LYS A 3 50.87 1.20 27.49
C LYS A 3 49.83 0.04 27.56
N LEU A 4 49.66 -0.53 28.73
CA LEU A 4 48.64 -1.59 28.95
C LEU A 4 47.20 -1.01 28.96
N ALA A 5 47.02 0.18 29.57
CA ALA A 5 45.76 0.88 29.58
C ALA A 5 45.35 1.34 28.16
N LEU A 6 46.30 1.78 27.34
CA LEU A 6 46.08 2.18 25.96
C LEU A 6 45.74 0.98 25.08
N ALA A 7 46.42 -0.15 25.27
CA ALA A 7 46.10 -1.39 24.56
C ALA A 7 44.72 -1.98 24.95
N ALA A 8 44.36 -1.94 26.23
CA ALA A 8 43.05 -2.34 26.72
C ALA A 8 41.92 -1.46 26.19
N GLY A 9 42.16 -0.12 26.10
CA GLY A 9 41.21 0.84 25.50
C GLY A 9 40.97 0.60 24.00
N LEU A 10 42.04 0.33 23.25
CA LEU A 10 41.99 -0.02 21.83
C LEU A 10 41.27 -1.35 21.60
N PHE A 11 41.51 -2.35 22.42
CA PHE A 11 40.84 -3.66 22.33
C PHE A 11 39.37 -3.59 22.72
N ALA A 12 39.02 -2.81 23.73
CA ALA A 12 37.61 -2.56 24.08
C ALA A 12 36.86 -1.80 22.96
N GLY A 13 37.54 -0.82 22.31
CA GLY A 13 36.98 -0.12 21.14
C GLY A 13 36.70 -1.04 19.95
N LEU A 14 37.57 -2.01 19.68
CA LEU A 14 37.40 -3.02 18.62
C LEU A 14 36.25 -3.99 18.91
N LEU A 15 36.06 -4.39 20.16
CA LEU A 15 34.94 -5.28 20.55
C LEU A 15 33.59 -4.56 20.46
N LEU A 16 33.50 -3.29 20.79
CA LEU A 16 32.28 -2.51 20.65
C LEU A 16 31.88 -2.29 19.17
N SER A 17 32.84 -2.17 18.27
CA SER A 17 32.57 -1.99 16.84
C SER A 17 31.91 -3.21 16.18
N GLY A 18 32.26 -4.43 16.63
CA GLY A 18 31.72 -5.68 16.08
C GLY A 18 30.21 -5.88 16.37
N CYS A 19 29.76 -5.49 17.54
CA CYS A 19 28.34 -5.61 17.92
C CYS A 19 27.41 -4.71 17.08
N GLY A 20 27.82 -3.48 16.78
CA GLY A 20 27.03 -2.54 16.01
C GLY A 20 26.89 -2.94 14.53
N TYR A 21 27.96 -3.39 13.90
CA TYR A 21 27.98 -3.82 12.51
C TYR A 21 27.04 -5.01 12.24
N ASN A 22 27.18 -6.08 13.03
CA ASN A 22 26.36 -7.27 12.87
C ASN A 22 24.85 -6.99 13.07
N ASN A 23 24.51 -6.12 14.02
CA ASN A 23 23.12 -5.71 14.24
C ASN A 23 22.54 -4.94 13.03
N ILE A 24 23.33 -4.01 12.46
CA ILE A 24 22.92 -3.27 11.25
C ILE A 24 22.72 -4.24 10.09
N GLN A 25 23.65 -5.16 9.86
CA GLN A 25 23.52 -6.17 8.79
C GLN A 25 22.28 -7.04 8.97
N SER A 26 22.05 -7.54 10.20
CA SER A 26 20.87 -8.38 10.50
C SER A 26 19.57 -7.63 10.23
N THR A 27 19.46 -6.38 10.67
CA THR A 27 18.24 -5.57 10.44
C THR A 27 18.09 -5.14 8.99
N ASP A 28 19.19 -4.94 8.25
CA ASP A 28 19.17 -4.72 6.80
C ASP A 28 18.58 -5.91 6.05
N GLU A 29 19.06 -7.12 6.33
CA GLU A 29 18.54 -8.35 5.74
C GLU A 29 17.08 -8.61 6.11
N GLN A 30 16.66 -8.33 7.35
CA GLN A 30 15.26 -8.41 7.75
C GLN A 30 14.38 -7.44 6.95
N THR A 31 14.88 -6.24 6.68
CA THR A 31 14.17 -5.25 5.86
C THR A 31 14.03 -5.71 4.40
N LYS A 32 15.09 -6.27 3.82
CA LYS A 32 15.06 -6.85 2.47
C LYS A 32 14.09 -8.02 2.38
N ALA A 33 14.09 -8.92 3.35
CA ALA A 33 13.18 -10.05 3.42
C ALA A 33 11.72 -9.59 3.52
N ALA A 34 11.43 -8.62 4.39
CA ALA A 34 10.10 -8.06 4.53
C ALA A 34 9.64 -7.34 3.26
N TRP A 35 10.54 -6.64 2.55
CA TRP A 35 10.25 -6.03 1.25
C TRP A 35 9.92 -7.07 0.18
N SER A 36 10.70 -8.15 0.11
CA SER A 36 10.45 -9.25 -0.82
C SER A 36 9.07 -9.88 -0.59
N GLU A 37 8.62 -10.00 0.66
CA GLU A 37 7.28 -10.48 0.98
C GLU A 37 6.20 -9.51 0.46
N VAL A 38 6.39 -8.20 0.61
CA VAL A 38 5.50 -7.17 0.03
C VAL A 38 5.40 -7.36 -1.49
N LEU A 39 6.54 -7.49 -2.19
CA LEU A 39 6.57 -7.68 -3.64
C LEU A 39 5.86 -8.96 -4.07
N ASN A 40 6.05 -10.07 -3.35
CA ASN A 40 5.38 -11.34 -3.62
C ASN A 40 3.85 -11.20 -3.56
N GLN A 41 3.31 -10.47 -2.57
CA GLN A 41 1.88 -10.26 -2.47
C GLN A 41 1.34 -9.34 -3.59
N TYR A 42 2.09 -8.30 -3.97
CA TYR A 42 1.73 -7.45 -5.10
C TYR A 42 1.78 -8.21 -6.43
N GLN A 43 2.78 -9.09 -6.62
CA GLN A 43 2.86 -9.93 -7.80
C GLN A 43 1.65 -10.87 -7.88
N ARG A 44 1.31 -11.54 -6.76
CA ARG A 44 0.12 -12.40 -6.68
C ARG A 44 -1.16 -11.64 -7.07
N ARG A 45 -1.33 -10.40 -6.60
CA ARG A 45 -2.45 -9.55 -7.01
C ARG A 45 -2.46 -9.30 -8.51
N ALA A 46 -1.32 -8.92 -9.08
CA ALA A 46 -1.18 -8.65 -10.51
C ALA A 46 -1.46 -9.87 -11.39
N ASP A 47 -1.16 -11.08 -10.91
CA ASP A 47 -1.38 -12.34 -11.62
C ASP A 47 -2.86 -12.77 -11.64
N LEU A 48 -3.65 -12.34 -10.67
CA LEU A 48 -5.10 -12.61 -10.64
C LEU A 48 -5.89 -11.74 -11.63
N ILE A 49 -5.39 -10.55 -11.96
CA ILE A 49 -6.11 -9.55 -12.76
C ILE A 49 -6.47 -10.04 -14.17
N PRO A 50 -5.62 -10.70 -14.96
CA PRO A 50 -5.99 -11.15 -16.29
C PRO A 50 -7.18 -12.11 -16.29
N ASN A 51 -7.23 -13.01 -15.31
CA ASN A 51 -8.35 -13.95 -15.16
C ASN A 51 -9.62 -13.23 -14.77
N LEU A 52 -9.54 -12.28 -13.82
CA LEU A 52 -10.67 -11.44 -13.44
C LEU A 52 -11.22 -10.66 -14.64
N VAL A 53 -10.35 -9.97 -15.39
CA VAL A 53 -10.75 -9.20 -16.58
C VAL A 53 -11.44 -10.07 -17.62
N LYS A 54 -10.90 -11.27 -17.91
CA LYS A 54 -11.51 -12.23 -18.84
C LYS A 54 -12.87 -12.70 -18.37
N THR A 55 -13.01 -13.03 -17.09
CA THR A 55 -14.28 -13.47 -16.52
C THR A 55 -15.34 -12.38 -16.60
N VAL A 56 -14.99 -11.14 -16.21
CA VAL A 56 -15.91 -9.99 -16.30
C VAL A 56 -16.27 -9.68 -17.75
N GLN A 57 -15.30 -9.72 -18.66
CA GLN A 57 -15.53 -9.46 -20.09
C GLN A 57 -16.55 -10.43 -20.72
N GLY A 58 -16.62 -11.65 -20.24
CA GLY A 58 -17.61 -12.65 -20.71
C GLY A 58 -19.05 -12.26 -20.41
N TYR A 59 -19.30 -11.44 -19.39
CA TYR A 59 -20.65 -11.03 -18.95
C TYR A 59 -20.94 -9.55 -19.19
N ALA A 60 -19.90 -8.72 -19.17
CA ALA A 60 -19.98 -7.26 -19.21
C ALA A 60 -19.05 -6.67 -20.28
N ALA A 61 -19.11 -7.20 -21.51
CA ALA A 61 -18.25 -6.79 -22.63
C ALA A 61 -18.38 -5.30 -22.99
N GLN A 62 -19.53 -4.67 -22.72
CA GLN A 62 -19.75 -3.23 -22.94
C GLN A 62 -18.99 -2.32 -21.99
N GLU A 63 -18.47 -2.84 -20.88
CA GLU A 63 -17.72 -2.06 -19.86
C GLU A 63 -16.26 -1.87 -20.26
N GLN A 64 -16.00 -1.61 -21.54
CA GLN A 64 -14.64 -1.55 -22.09
C GLN A 64 -13.76 -0.52 -21.39
N THR A 65 -14.30 0.64 -21.03
CA THR A 65 -13.54 1.70 -20.35
C THR A 65 -13.00 1.24 -18.99
N VAL A 66 -13.82 0.52 -18.22
CA VAL A 66 -13.42 0.00 -16.89
C VAL A 66 -12.41 -1.13 -17.03
N LEU A 67 -12.64 -2.06 -17.97
CA LEU A 67 -11.73 -3.17 -18.26
C LEU A 67 -10.36 -2.68 -18.75
N LEU A 68 -10.35 -1.70 -19.65
CA LEU A 68 -9.12 -1.05 -20.12
C LEU A 68 -8.41 -0.32 -18.98
N GLY A 69 -9.14 0.39 -18.11
CA GLY A 69 -8.58 1.08 -16.95
C GLY A 69 -7.83 0.12 -16.01
N VAL A 70 -8.38 -1.05 -15.74
CA VAL A 70 -7.71 -2.08 -14.93
C VAL A 70 -6.46 -2.61 -15.62
N THR A 71 -6.53 -2.89 -16.93
CA THR A 71 -5.40 -3.40 -17.71
C THR A 71 -4.27 -2.38 -17.79
N GLN A 72 -4.59 -1.11 -17.98
CA GLN A 72 -3.61 0.00 -18.01
C GLN A 72 -2.96 0.19 -16.65
N ALA A 73 -3.73 0.21 -15.56
CA ALA A 73 -3.20 0.32 -14.21
C ALA A 73 -2.26 -0.85 -13.87
N ARG A 74 -2.62 -2.07 -14.26
CA ARG A 74 -1.75 -3.25 -14.13
C ARG A 74 -0.44 -3.08 -14.92
N SER A 75 -0.52 -2.62 -16.17
CA SER A 75 0.66 -2.39 -17.01
C SER A 75 1.59 -1.33 -16.39
N LYS A 76 1.02 -0.25 -15.84
CA LYS A 76 1.78 0.79 -15.15
C LYS A 76 2.55 0.25 -13.95
N VAL A 77 1.90 -0.58 -13.12
CA VAL A 77 2.58 -1.28 -12.02
C VAL A 77 3.71 -2.17 -12.53
N GLY A 78 3.47 -2.96 -13.58
CA GLY A 78 4.46 -3.86 -14.17
C GLY A 78 5.65 -3.13 -14.82
N SER A 79 5.51 -1.84 -15.19
CA SER A 79 6.61 -1.04 -15.74
C SER A 79 7.58 -0.52 -14.69
N ILE A 80 7.23 -0.56 -13.40
CA ILE A 80 8.09 -0.11 -12.31
C ILE A 80 8.96 -1.29 -11.87
N GLN A 81 10.27 -1.11 -11.98
CA GLN A 81 11.22 -2.10 -11.47
C GLN A 81 11.26 -2.03 -9.94
N ALA A 82 10.49 -2.91 -9.31
CA ALA A 82 10.42 -3.00 -7.85
C ALA A 82 11.58 -3.86 -7.31
N THR A 83 12.82 -3.38 -7.47
CA THR A 83 14.03 -4.04 -6.96
C THR A 83 14.20 -3.81 -5.45
N PRO A 84 15.05 -4.60 -4.76
CA PRO A 84 15.39 -4.35 -3.35
C PRO A 84 15.97 -2.96 -3.10
N GLU A 85 16.56 -2.33 -4.10
CA GLU A 85 17.17 -0.99 -4.00
C GLU A 85 16.12 0.13 -3.98
N LEU A 86 14.89 -0.14 -4.43
CA LEU A 86 13.77 0.83 -4.42
C LEU A 86 13.53 1.39 -3.02
N VAL A 87 13.76 0.61 -1.96
CA VAL A 87 13.60 1.05 -0.58
C VAL A 87 14.59 2.13 -0.14
N ASN A 88 15.66 2.34 -0.92
CA ASN A 88 16.66 3.37 -0.66
C ASN A 88 16.35 4.70 -1.38
N ASP A 89 15.32 4.72 -2.24
CA ASP A 89 14.88 5.91 -3.00
C ASP A 89 13.43 6.27 -2.62
N PRO A 90 13.23 7.31 -1.81
CA PRO A 90 11.89 7.78 -1.42
C PRO A 90 11.01 8.18 -2.61
N ALA A 91 11.59 8.74 -3.68
CA ALA A 91 10.83 9.15 -4.85
C ALA A 91 10.36 7.94 -5.67
N ALA A 92 11.21 6.94 -5.83
CA ALA A 92 10.84 5.67 -6.47
C ALA A 92 9.79 4.91 -5.66
N MET A 93 9.92 4.89 -4.32
CA MET A 93 8.91 4.31 -3.42
C MET A 93 7.56 5.02 -3.56
N ALA A 94 7.53 6.35 -3.60
CA ALA A 94 6.29 7.11 -3.79
C ALA A 94 5.61 6.82 -5.15
N LYS A 95 6.38 6.71 -6.22
CA LYS A 95 5.87 6.32 -7.55
C LYS A 95 5.28 4.91 -7.53
N PHE A 96 5.96 3.97 -6.87
CA PHE A 96 5.46 2.62 -6.71
C PHE A 96 4.14 2.59 -5.94
N GLN A 97 4.05 3.29 -4.82
CA GLN A 97 2.82 3.40 -4.03
C GLN A 97 1.68 4.01 -4.85
N ALA A 98 1.92 5.12 -5.56
CA ALA A 98 0.90 5.76 -6.40
C ALA A 98 0.37 4.80 -7.47
N ALA A 99 1.23 4.05 -8.16
CA ALA A 99 0.80 3.08 -9.16
C ALA A 99 -0.02 1.93 -8.55
N GLN A 100 0.36 1.45 -7.36
CA GLN A 100 -0.41 0.43 -6.62
C GLN A 100 -1.77 0.97 -6.18
N GLY A 101 -1.86 2.25 -5.75
CA GLY A 101 -3.11 2.93 -5.41
C GLY A 101 -4.04 3.09 -6.62
N GLU A 102 -3.49 3.47 -7.80
CA GLU A 102 -4.26 3.53 -9.05
C GLU A 102 -4.85 2.17 -9.41
N LEU A 103 -4.07 1.09 -9.27
CA LEU A 103 -4.56 -0.25 -9.52
C LEU A 103 -5.68 -0.66 -8.54
N THR A 104 -5.53 -0.35 -7.26
CA THR A 104 -6.57 -0.59 -6.26
C THR A 104 -7.86 0.17 -6.61
N SER A 105 -7.75 1.43 -7.02
CA SER A 105 -8.89 2.25 -7.43
C SER A 105 -9.57 1.69 -8.70
N ALA A 106 -8.80 1.22 -9.67
CA ALA A 106 -9.35 0.60 -10.89
C ALA A 106 -10.09 -0.70 -10.59
N LEU A 107 -9.53 -1.56 -9.73
CA LEU A 107 -10.18 -2.79 -9.27
C LEU A 107 -11.47 -2.50 -8.50
N SER A 108 -11.48 -1.51 -7.62
CA SER A 108 -12.69 -1.09 -6.89
C SER A 108 -13.80 -0.65 -7.85
N ARG A 109 -13.47 0.14 -8.89
CA ARG A 109 -14.45 0.55 -9.91
C ARG A 109 -14.99 -0.65 -10.68
N LEU A 110 -14.12 -1.62 -11.02
CA LEU A 110 -14.55 -2.85 -11.69
C LEU A 110 -15.55 -3.61 -10.82
N LEU A 111 -15.27 -3.78 -9.53
CA LEU A 111 -16.17 -4.46 -8.59
C LEU A 111 -17.53 -3.75 -8.46
N VAL A 112 -17.54 -2.41 -8.40
CA VAL A 112 -18.78 -1.63 -8.38
C VAL A 112 -19.63 -1.88 -9.65
N VAL A 113 -18.99 -1.92 -10.81
CA VAL A 113 -19.71 -2.20 -12.08
C VAL A 113 -20.30 -3.59 -12.09
N THR A 114 -19.63 -4.60 -11.50
CA THR A 114 -20.14 -5.98 -11.46
C THR A 114 -21.46 -6.12 -10.69
N GLU A 115 -21.80 -5.14 -9.84
CA GLU A 115 -23.08 -5.12 -9.14
C GLU A 115 -24.29 -5.07 -10.10
N ASN A 116 -24.12 -4.51 -11.30
CA ASN A 116 -25.16 -4.43 -12.32
C ASN A 116 -25.36 -5.74 -13.11
N TYR A 117 -24.54 -6.77 -12.85
CA TYR A 117 -24.51 -8.04 -13.58
C TYR A 117 -24.77 -9.24 -12.64
N PRO A 118 -26.03 -9.55 -12.27
CA PRO A 118 -26.34 -10.60 -11.31
C PRO A 118 -25.85 -12.00 -11.73
N GLN A 119 -25.80 -12.26 -13.04
CA GLN A 119 -25.30 -13.52 -13.58
C GLN A 119 -23.79 -13.69 -13.36
N LEU A 120 -23.01 -12.61 -13.50
CA LEU A 120 -21.58 -12.59 -13.18
C LEU A 120 -21.36 -12.81 -11.68
N LYS A 121 -22.14 -12.17 -10.81
CA LYS A 121 -22.07 -12.37 -9.35
C LYS A 121 -22.39 -13.80 -8.92
N SER A 122 -23.20 -14.52 -9.67
CA SER A 122 -23.50 -15.93 -9.42
C SER A 122 -22.47 -16.90 -10.02
N ASP A 123 -21.57 -16.42 -10.89
CA ASP A 123 -20.51 -17.23 -11.47
C ASP A 123 -19.50 -17.66 -10.40
N GLN A 124 -19.18 -18.97 -10.35
CA GLN A 124 -18.29 -19.51 -9.33
C GLN A 124 -16.85 -19.00 -9.49
N ASN A 125 -16.36 -18.91 -10.74
CA ASN A 125 -14.99 -18.45 -11.00
C ASN A 125 -14.82 -16.99 -10.58
N PHE A 126 -15.85 -16.16 -10.82
CA PHE A 126 -15.82 -14.76 -10.39
C PHE A 126 -15.74 -14.64 -8.87
N ARG A 127 -16.58 -15.38 -8.13
CA ARG A 127 -16.56 -15.38 -6.66
C ARG A 127 -15.23 -15.85 -6.09
N ASP A 128 -14.65 -16.90 -6.68
CA ASP A 128 -13.36 -17.44 -6.25
C ASP A 128 -12.24 -16.44 -6.50
N LEU A 129 -12.24 -15.75 -7.65
CA LEU A 129 -11.27 -14.70 -7.97
C LEU A 129 -11.43 -13.48 -7.04
N GLN A 130 -12.66 -13.08 -6.74
CA GLN A 130 -12.93 -11.99 -5.79
C GLN A 130 -12.41 -12.35 -4.40
N ALA A 131 -12.72 -13.53 -3.89
CA ALA A 131 -12.23 -14.00 -2.59
C ALA A 131 -10.67 -14.08 -2.53
N GLN A 132 -10.04 -14.51 -3.63
CA GLN A 132 -8.58 -14.53 -3.73
C GLN A 132 -7.97 -13.11 -3.74
N LEU A 133 -8.61 -12.15 -4.41
CA LEU A 133 -8.19 -10.75 -4.41
C LEU A 133 -8.32 -10.14 -3.02
N GLU A 134 -9.46 -10.29 -2.36
CA GLU A 134 -9.68 -9.81 -0.99
C GLU A 134 -8.67 -10.42 -0.01
N GLY A 135 -8.44 -11.74 -0.10
CA GLY A 135 -7.42 -12.42 0.69
C GLY A 135 -5.99 -11.93 0.39
N THR A 136 -5.73 -11.50 -0.85
CA THR A 136 -4.43 -10.94 -1.24
C THR A 136 -4.26 -9.52 -0.70
N GLU A 137 -5.29 -8.67 -0.74
CA GLU A 137 -5.26 -7.32 -0.12
C GLU A 137 -4.97 -7.40 1.39
N ASN A 138 -5.61 -8.33 2.10
CA ASN A 138 -5.31 -8.57 3.51
C ASN A 138 -3.85 -8.96 3.73
N ARG A 139 -3.29 -9.83 2.88
CA ARG A 139 -1.87 -10.22 2.96
C ARG A 139 -0.93 -9.07 2.63
N ILE A 140 -1.28 -8.23 1.64
CA ILE A 140 -0.53 -7.00 1.32
C ILE A 140 -0.47 -6.10 2.56
N THR A 141 -1.59 -5.88 3.23
CA THR A 141 -1.65 -5.08 4.45
C THR A 141 -0.74 -5.63 5.55
N VAL A 142 -0.77 -6.94 5.79
CA VAL A 142 0.10 -7.60 6.78
C VAL A 142 1.57 -7.49 6.38
N ALA A 143 1.90 -7.74 5.12
CA ALA A 143 3.27 -7.63 4.61
C ALA A 143 3.81 -6.19 4.71
N ARG A 144 2.99 -5.19 4.37
CA ARG A 144 3.35 -3.77 4.55
C ARG A 144 3.64 -3.43 6.01
N ASN A 145 2.81 -3.88 6.94
CA ASN A 145 3.02 -3.64 8.36
C ASN A 145 4.33 -4.28 8.86
N ARG A 146 4.66 -5.49 8.41
CA ARG A 146 5.95 -6.14 8.73
C ARG A 146 7.13 -5.35 8.17
N TYR A 147 7.02 -4.89 6.94
CA TYR A 147 8.04 -4.04 6.32
C TYR A 147 8.24 -2.73 7.09
N ILE A 148 7.15 -2.05 7.47
CA ILE A 148 7.19 -0.81 8.26
C ILE A 148 7.96 -1.03 9.57
N GLN A 149 7.68 -2.12 10.28
CA GLN A 149 8.37 -2.50 11.52
C GLN A 149 9.86 -2.80 11.28
N ALA A 150 10.19 -3.55 10.21
CA ALA A 150 11.57 -3.86 9.86
C ALA A 150 12.38 -2.59 9.53
N VAL A 151 11.80 -1.67 8.74
CA VAL A 151 12.42 -0.36 8.43
C VAL A 151 12.62 0.47 9.70
N GLN A 152 11.64 0.51 10.59
CA GLN A 152 11.76 1.21 11.86
C GLN A 152 12.92 0.66 12.68
N THR A 153 13.01 -0.66 12.81
CA THR A 153 14.09 -1.34 13.55
C THR A 153 15.45 -1.05 12.94
N TYR A 154 15.57 -1.15 11.62
CA TYR A 154 16.81 -0.81 10.91
C TYR A 154 17.19 0.66 11.08
N ASN A 155 16.26 1.59 10.83
CA ASN A 155 16.53 3.02 10.97
C ASN A 155 16.88 3.40 12.40
N LEU A 156 16.31 2.73 13.40
CA LEU A 156 16.70 2.92 14.80
C LEU A 156 18.13 2.39 15.05
N ALA A 157 18.46 1.20 14.53
CA ALA A 157 19.79 0.61 14.70
C ALA A 157 20.90 1.52 14.16
N ILE A 158 20.74 2.12 12.97
CA ILE A 158 21.76 3.01 12.37
C ILE A 158 21.83 4.39 13.02
N ARG A 159 20.80 4.80 13.80
CA ARG A 159 20.74 6.12 14.46
C ARG A 159 21.10 6.06 15.93
N SER A 160 21.09 4.90 16.56
CA SER A 160 21.38 4.71 17.97
C SER A 160 22.88 4.64 18.23
N PHE A 161 23.33 5.25 19.34
CA PHE A 161 24.71 5.11 19.82
C PHE A 161 24.91 3.71 20.45
N PRO A 162 26.06 3.04 20.24
CA PRO A 162 27.23 3.44 19.45
C PRO A 162 27.17 3.08 17.96
N SER A 163 26.12 2.36 17.48
CA SER A 163 26.00 1.84 16.11
C SER A 163 25.96 2.94 15.05
N ASN A 164 25.53 4.17 15.41
CA ASN A 164 25.55 5.32 14.51
C ASN A 164 26.95 5.68 14.00
N LEU A 165 28.01 5.43 14.79
CA LEU A 165 29.39 5.63 14.35
C LEU A 165 29.77 4.62 13.27
N THR A 166 29.38 3.37 13.47
CA THR A 166 29.55 2.29 12.47
C THR A 166 28.74 2.63 11.19
N ALA A 167 27.50 3.06 11.35
CA ALA A 167 26.64 3.43 10.23
C ALA A 167 27.28 4.58 9.39
N MET A 168 27.82 5.58 10.04
CA MET A 168 28.51 6.69 9.37
C MET A 168 29.77 6.23 8.63
N MET A 169 30.57 5.36 9.26
CA MET A 169 31.82 4.84 8.68
C MET A 169 31.57 4.00 7.41
N PHE A 170 30.51 3.17 7.41
CA PHE A 170 30.17 2.30 6.29
C PHE A 170 29.13 2.90 5.33
N GLY A 171 28.66 4.13 5.56
CA GLY A 171 27.77 4.85 4.66
C GLY A 171 26.32 4.32 4.65
N TYR A 172 25.87 3.68 5.74
CA TYR A 172 24.47 3.24 5.85
C TYR A 172 23.51 4.42 5.92
N LYS A 173 22.44 4.35 5.13
CA LYS A 173 21.42 5.39 5.06
C LYS A 173 20.07 4.85 5.55
N THR A 174 19.22 5.77 5.99
CA THR A 174 17.83 5.42 6.35
C THR A 174 17.08 4.91 5.12
N LYS A 175 16.24 3.89 5.34
CA LYS A 175 15.36 3.35 4.31
C LYS A 175 14.02 4.08 4.31
N ALA A 176 13.43 4.20 3.11
CA ALA A 176 12.11 4.77 2.92
C ALA A 176 11.04 3.83 3.48
N ASN A 177 9.98 4.43 4.04
CA ASN A 177 8.82 3.71 4.53
C ASN A 177 7.61 4.00 3.66
N PHE A 178 6.54 3.21 3.82
CA PHE A 178 5.26 3.53 3.22
C PHE A 178 4.73 4.84 3.83
N ALA A 179 4.40 5.79 2.97
CA ALA A 179 3.66 6.98 3.37
C ALA A 179 2.16 6.66 3.47
N VAL A 180 1.47 7.37 4.34
CA VAL A 180 0.01 7.29 4.41
C VAL A 180 -0.55 8.08 3.24
N GLU A 181 -1.28 7.40 2.36
CA GLU A 181 -1.97 8.07 1.26
C GLU A 181 -3.07 8.98 1.84
N ASN A 182 -3.13 10.23 1.35
CA ASN A 182 -4.09 11.23 1.81
C ASN A 182 -3.98 11.62 3.30
N GLU A 183 -2.78 11.71 3.86
CA GLU A 183 -2.57 12.17 5.24
C GLU A 183 -3.33 13.47 5.54
N ALA A 184 -3.35 14.42 4.60
CA ALA A 184 -4.09 15.67 4.71
C ALA A 184 -5.64 15.49 4.77
N ALA A 185 -6.17 14.43 4.17
CA ALA A 185 -7.60 14.12 4.21
C ALA A 185 -8.00 13.35 5.48
N ILE A 186 -7.14 12.42 5.94
CA ILE A 186 -7.39 11.63 7.14
C ILE A 186 -7.14 12.43 8.43
N SER A 187 -6.26 13.44 8.38
CA SER A 187 -6.00 14.32 9.53
C SER A 187 -7.11 15.32 9.80
N LYS A 188 -8.06 15.49 8.86
CA LYS A 188 -9.25 16.31 9.08
C LYS A 188 -10.40 15.42 9.53
N PRO A 189 -11.01 15.65 10.71
CA PRO A 189 -12.23 14.95 11.10
C PRO A 189 -13.31 15.16 10.04
N PRO A 190 -14.11 14.15 9.68
CA PRO A 190 -15.24 14.36 8.79
C PRO A 190 -16.18 15.38 9.42
N SER A 191 -16.55 16.42 8.66
CA SER A 191 -17.57 17.37 9.10
C SER A 191 -18.93 16.64 9.08
N VAL A 192 -19.48 16.39 10.24
CA VAL A 192 -20.84 15.83 10.36
C VAL A 192 -21.78 17.03 10.44
N ASP A 193 -22.56 17.25 9.38
CA ASP A 193 -23.61 18.29 9.36
C ASP A 193 -24.90 17.66 9.90
N PHE A 194 -25.32 18.09 11.08
CA PHE A 194 -26.57 17.69 11.71
C PHE A 194 -27.74 18.64 11.38
N ALA A 195 -27.61 19.48 10.33
CA ALA A 195 -28.71 20.32 9.90
C ALA A 195 -29.92 19.44 9.57
N PRO A 196 -31.09 19.72 10.15
CA PRO A 196 -32.32 19.01 9.80
C PRO A 196 -32.60 19.22 8.31
N PRO A 197 -33.13 18.20 7.61
CA PRO A 197 -33.49 18.35 6.21
C PRO A 197 -34.43 19.57 6.04
N PRO A 198 -34.27 20.37 4.97
CA PRO A 198 -35.13 21.51 4.75
C PRO A 198 -36.60 21.07 4.79
N ALA A 199 -37.41 21.77 5.60
CA ALA A 199 -38.82 21.47 5.71
C ALA A 199 -39.46 21.43 4.32
N ALA A 200 -40.16 20.33 4.01
CA ALA A 200 -40.84 20.17 2.74
C ALA A 200 -41.75 21.39 2.52
N ALA A 201 -41.58 22.04 1.35
CA ALA A 201 -42.41 23.18 0.97
C ALA A 201 -43.89 22.75 1.07
N PRO A 202 -44.80 23.63 1.61
CA PRO A 202 -46.19 23.29 1.72
C PRO A 202 -46.76 22.92 0.35
N ALA A 203 -47.45 21.77 0.28
CA ALA A 203 -48.10 21.32 -0.92
C ALA A 203 -49.05 22.41 -1.44
N VAL A 204 -48.78 22.88 -2.64
CA VAL A 204 -49.68 23.81 -3.33
C VAL A 204 -50.97 23.06 -3.65
N THR A 205 -52.03 23.37 -2.92
CA THR A 205 -53.39 22.88 -3.22
C THR A 205 -53.82 23.35 -4.59
N PRO A 206 -54.22 22.49 -5.50
CA PRO A 206 -54.74 22.90 -6.80
C PRO A 206 -56.03 23.71 -6.60
N PRO A 207 -56.28 24.72 -7.45
CA PRO A 207 -57.47 25.54 -7.36
C PRO A 207 -58.75 24.68 -7.64
N PRO A 208 -59.89 24.98 -7.03
CA PRO A 208 -61.13 24.26 -7.25
C PRO A 208 -61.59 24.37 -8.70
N ALA A 209 -62.02 23.23 -9.29
CA ALA A 209 -62.57 23.21 -10.64
C ALA A 209 -63.81 24.08 -10.76
N ALA A 210 -63.86 24.94 -11.80
CA ALA A 210 -65.01 25.74 -12.11
C ALA A 210 -66.24 24.88 -12.47
N PRO A 211 -67.47 25.31 -12.10
CA PRO A 211 -68.66 24.56 -12.45
C PRO A 211 -68.94 24.63 -13.93
N ALA A 212 -69.25 23.48 -14.54
CA ALA A 212 -69.70 23.35 -15.92
C ALA A 212 -71.13 23.92 -16.05
N HIS A 213 -71.33 24.82 -16.96
CA HIS A 213 -72.63 25.23 -17.50
C HIS A 213 -72.94 24.46 -18.76
#